data_514d5999fb7ff09cbd16c9b6ac02b22a
#
_entry.id   514d5999fb7ff09cbd16c9b6ac02b22a
#
_cell.length_a   1.000
_cell.length_b   1.000
_cell.length_c   1.000
_cell.angle_alpha   90.00
_cell.angle_beta   90.00
_cell.angle_gamma   90.00
#
_symmetry.space_group_name_H-M   'P 1'
#
loop_
_entity.id
_entity.type
_entity.pdbx_description
1 polymer ?
#
loop_
_entity_poly.entity_id
_entity_poly.type
_entity_poly.pdbx_seq_one_letter_code
_entity_poly.pdbx_strand_id
1 'polypeptide(L)'
;MHIRSLLTSPPALAALLVLTAVFAVSAGSVSIPAGDTLAIITAKLTGSVPAADPAVTDIIWSLRVPRVLLAMTAGAGLALAGVVMQASVQNPLAEPFILGIASGASVGATLAILIGSAAIPFGVPGCAFVGAILATLAVLILAGMHRRVSTVKLVLAGAAISALCIAVTNFIVYMAADAEGMQSAAFWTMGSLADAKWHSLFLPVLIVTALAVYFLSQLRTLDVLLLGEELAVTLGIDASAKRRLYMGLLALLTGVLVATCGIIGFVGLVVPHLVRSFTGASHRRLLPAALLVGAIFLVIADLLARTLLPAGDLPIGIITALIGAPLFMKLLFGNGGNFGGSR
;
A
#
# COMPACT_ATOMS: atom_id res chain seq x y z
N MET A 1 13.37 -10.94 -26.15
CA MET A 1 13.63 -11.95 -25.11
C MET A 1 14.36 -11.36 -23.89
N HIS A 2 15.32 -10.45 -24.04
CA HIS A 2 16.13 -9.88 -22.93
C HIS A 2 15.37 -9.03 -21.89
N ILE A 3 14.35 -8.26 -22.26
CA ILE A 3 13.61 -7.41 -21.31
C ILE A 3 12.79 -8.26 -20.31
N ARG A 4 12.18 -9.36 -20.76
CA ARG A 4 11.44 -10.27 -19.87
C ARG A 4 12.33 -10.92 -18.81
N SER A 5 13.55 -11.32 -19.17
CA SER A 5 14.49 -11.94 -18.22
C SER A 5 15.00 -10.93 -17.17
N LEU A 6 15.19 -9.68 -17.54
CA LEU A 6 15.56 -8.61 -16.62
C LEU A 6 14.43 -8.32 -15.58
N LEU A 7 13.17 -8.21 -16.05
CA LEU A 7 12.01 -7.95 -15.20
C LEU A 7 11.61 -9.12 -14.29
N THR A 8 12.15 -10.33 -14.55
CA THR A 8 11.89 -11.51 -13.72
C THR A 8 13.04 -11.84 -12.75
N SER A 9 14.19 -11.17 -12.89
CA SER A 9 15.36 -11.43 -12.04
C SER A 9 15.31 -10.52 -10.79
N PRO A 10 15.18 -11.09 -9.57
CA PRO A 10 15.16 -10.29 -8.35
C PRO A 10 16.36 -9.34 -8.18
N PRO A 11 17.62 -9.76 -8.51
CA PRO A 11 18.75 -8.84 -8.40
C PRO A 11 18.67 -7.65 -9.36
N ALA A 12 18.14 -7.82 -10.57
CA ALA A 12 17.97 -6.71 -11.50
C ALA A 12 16.89 -5.73 -11.02
N LEU A 13 15.78 -6.23 -10.47
CA LEU A 13 14.74 -5.40 -9.86
C LEU A 13 15.26 -4.67 -8.62
N ALA A 14 16.09 -5.32 -7.80
CA ALA A 14 16.72 -4.69 -6.65
C ALA A 14 17.69 -3.56 -7.07
N ALA A 15 18.51 -3.78 -8.10
CA ALA A 15 19.37 -2.75 -8.66
C ALA A 15 18.54 -1.57 -9.23
N LEU A 16 17.45 -1.86 -9.94
CA LEU A 16 16.54 -0.83 -10.44
C LEU A 16 15.91 -0.03 -9.30
N LEU A 17 15.48 -0.69 -8.22
CA LEU A 17 14.94 -0.03 -7.03
C LEU A 17 15.96 0.93 -6.42
N VAL A 18 17.22 0.50 -6.25
CA VAL A 18 18.28 1.36 -5.71
C VAL A 18 18.52 2.58 -6.62
N LEU A 19 18.60 2.36 -7.93
CA LEU A 19 18.78 3.46 -8.90
C LEU A 19 17.60 4.44 -8.85
N THR A 20 16.39 3.93 -8.81
CA THR A 20 15.16 4.75 -8.72
C THR A 20 15.12 5.51 -7.39
N ALA A 21 15.51 4.89 -6.28
CA ALA A 21 15.55 5.54 -4.97
C ALA A 21 16.58 6.66 -4.93
N VAL A 22 17.82 6.43 -5.40
CA VAL A 22 18.86 7.45 -5.48
C VAL A 22 18.42 8.62 -6.35
N PHE A 23 17.85 8.32 -7.52
CA PHE A 23 17.30 9.35 -8.41
C PHE A 23 16.18 10.14 -7.73
N ALA A 24 15.25 9.46 -7.04
CA ALA A 24 14.16 10.10 -6.34
C ALA A 24 14.61 10.97 -5.15
N VAL A 25 15.69 10.61 -4.45
CA VAL A 25 16.26 11.47 -3.41
C VAL A 25 16.96 12.69 -4.01
N SER A 26 17.63 12.55 -5.16
CA SER A 26 18.33 13.66 -5.84
C SER A 26 17.35 14.65 -6.49
N ALA A 27 16.27 14.16 -7.08
CA ALA A 27 15.27 14.95 -7.79
C ALA A 27 14.19 15.52 -6.85
N GLY A 28 13.74 16.74 -7.11
CA GLY A 28 12.68 17.43 -6.37
C GLY A 28 12.60 18.92 -6.78
N SER A 29 11.90 19.72 -6.00
CA SER A 29 11.79 21.18 -6.22
C SER A 29 13.15 21.89 -6.31
N VAL A 30 14.14 21.38 -5.59
CA VAL A 30 15.57 21.76 -5.74
C VAL A 30 16.31 20.55 -6.27
N SER A 31 16.95 20.68 -7.43
CA SER A 31 17.77 19.61 -8.00
C SER A 31 19.12 19.56 -7.31
N ILE A 32 19.47 18.41 -6.75
CA ILE A 32 20.76 18.19 -6.06
C ILE A 32 21.51 17.10 -6.84
N PRO A 33 22.78 17.31 -7.20
CA PRO A 33 23.55 16.30 -7.92
C PRO A 33 23.56 14.94 -7.20
N ALA A 34 23.48 13.86 -7.96
CA ALA A 34 23.45 12.51 -7.38
C ALA A 34 24.75 12.19 -6.60
N GLY A 35 25.88 12.75 -7.02
CA GLY A 35 27.14 12.62 -6.29
C GLY A 35 27.09 13.21 -4.88
N ASP A 36 26.56 14.43 -4.75
CA ASP A 36 26.39 15.09 -3.45
C ASP A 36 25.36 14.35 -2.57
N THR A 37 24.28 13.89 -3.20
CA THR A 37 23.27 13.07 -2.52
C THR A 37 23.89 11.80 -1.91
N LEU A 38 24.68 11.06 -2.69
CA LEU A 38 25.36 9.86 -2.21
C LEU A 38 26.41 10.16 -1.15
N ALA A 39 27.17 11.26 -1.32
CA ALA A 39 28.16 11.70 -0.32
C ALA A 39 27.50 12.04 1.02
N ILE A 40 26.36 12.74 1.01
CA ILE A 40 25.61 13.06 2.23
C ILE A 40 25.07 11.79 2.89
N ILE A 41 24.45 10.89 2.12
CA ILE A 41 23.90 9.63 2.68
C ILE A 41 25.03 8.79 3.29
N THR A 42 26.16 8.63 2.60
CA THR A 42 27.29 7.84 3.11
C THR A 42 27.92 8.48 4.34
N ALA A 43 28.08 9.81 4.36
CA ALA A 43 28.59 10.52 5.53
C ALA A 43 27.69 10.33 6.76
N LYS A 44 26.36 10.45 6.60
CA LYS A 44 25.41 10.24 7.70
C LYS A 44 25.39 8.79 8.20
N LEU A 45 25.52 7.79 7.30
CA LEU A 45 25.58 6.37 7.69
C LEU A 45 26.88 5.99 8.40
N THR A 46 28.00 6.64 8.03
CA THR A 46 29.32 6.40 8.65
C THR A 46 29.59 7.28 9.89
N GLY A 47 28.65 8.17 10.25
CA GLY A 47 28.81 9.10 11.37
C GLY A 47 29.77 10.25 11.10
N SER A 48 30.18 10.47 9.84
CA SER A 48 31.04 11.59 9.43
C SER A 48 30.22 12.85 9.14
N VAL A 49 30.86 14.00 9.18
CA VAL A 49 30.21 15.28 8.84
C VAL A 49 30.17 15.43 7.32
N PRO A 50 28.99 15.62 6.72
CA PRO A 50 28.91 15.88 5.28
C PRO A 50 29.62 17.15 4.91
N ALA A 51 30.36 17.14 3.80
CA ALA A 51 31.04 18.32 3.27
C ALA A 51 30.11 19.31 2.53
N ALA A 52 28.80 19.03 2.51
CA ALA A 52 27.78 19.83 1.86
C ALA A 52 27.19 20.88 2.80
N ASP A 53 26.49 21.86 2.21
CA ASP A 53 25.73 22.88 2.94
C ASP A 53 24.75 22.20 3.95
N PRO A 54 24.70 22.70 5.20
CA PRO A 54 23.74 22.19 6.20
C PRO A 54 22.30 22.15 5.72
N ALA A 55 21.83 23.15 4.98
CA ALA A 55 20.48 23.20 4.43
C ALA A 55 20.24 22.09 3.40
N VAL A 56 21.21 21.83 2.52
CA VAL A 56 21.14 20.74 1.54
C VAL A 56 21.17 19.38 2.25
N THR A 57 21.99 19.26 3.28
CA THR A 57 22.06 18.04 4.11
C THR A 57 20.71 17.75 4.78
N ASP A 58 20.06 18.77 5.31
CA ASP A 58 18.73 18.63 5.97
C ASP A 58 17.64 18.25 4.96
N ILE A 59 17.62 18.85 3.78
CA ILE A 59 16.68 18.49 2.72
C ILE A 59 16.82 17.00 2.36
N ILE A 60 18.05 16.51 2.20
CA ILE A 60 18.29 15.13 1.82
C ILE A 60 17.97 14.20 2.98
N TRP A 61 18.58 14.42 4.14
CA TRP A 61 18.54 13.44 5.24
C TRP A 61 17.25 13.47 6.03
N SER A 62 16.69 14.66 6.29
CA SER A 62 15.53 14.82 7.17
C SER A 62 14.19 14.78 6.42
N LEU A 63 14.17 15.12 5.10
CA LEU A 63 12.95 15.17 4.32
C LEU A 63 12.89 14.07 3.24
N ARG A 64 13.90 14.01 2.33
CA ARG A 64 13.80 13.16 1.14
C ARG A 64 14.06 11.69 1.42
N VAL A 65 15.07 11.35 2.21
CA VAL A 65 15.41 9.95 2.51
C VAL A 65 14.26 9.25 3.26
N PRO A 66 13.69 9.81 4.33
CA PRO A 66 12.54 9.18 4.99
C PRO A 66 11.34 9.02 4.06
N ARG A 67 11.06 10.01 3.21
CA ARG A 67 9.96 9.98 2.27
C ARG A 67 10.11 8.87 1.22
N VAL A 68 11.29 8.73 0.63
CA VAL A 68 11.58 7.65 -0.33
C VAL A 68 11.53 6.27 0.34
N LEU A 69 12.06 6.14 1.55
CA LEU A 69 11.98 4.90 2.32
C LEU A 69 10.53 4.54 2.67
N LEU A 70 9.70 5.52 3.01
CA LEU A 70 8.28 5.30 3.25
C LEU A 70 7.56 4.88 1.96
N ALA A 71 7.88 5.51 0.81
CA ALA A 71 7.35 5.13 -0.50
C ALA A 71 7.72 3.68 -0.84
N MET A 72 8.98 3.28 -0.66
CA MET A 72 9.41 1.89 -0.87
C MET A 72 8.66 0.91 0.01
N THR A 73 8.54 1.24 1.29
CA THR A 73 7.87 0.39 2.30
C THR A 73 6.37 0.26 2.00
N ALA A 74 5.70 1.37 1.75
CA ALA A 74 4.27 1.39 1.47
C ALA A 74 3.95 0.69 0.14
N GLY A 75 4.76 0.93 -0.90
CA GLY A 75 4.60 0.27 -2.19
C GLY A 75 4.79 -1.24 -2.12
N ALA A 76 5.83 -1.71 -1.43
CA ALA A 76 6.08 -3.13 -1.18
C ALA A 76 4.94 -3.76 -0.36
N GLY A 77 4.53 -3.09 0.73
CA GLY A 77 3.48 -3.59 1.61
C GLY A 77 2.10 -3.68 0.94
N LEU A 78 1.71 -2.66 0.16
CA LEU A 78 0.44 -2.68 -0.58
C LEU A 78 0.46 -3.76 -1.69
N ALA A 79 1.58 -3.93 -2.40
CA ALA A 79 1.73 -5.00 -3.39
C ALA A 79 1.67 -6.39 -2.74
N LEU A 80 2.32 -6.58 -1.59
CA LEU A 80 2.23 -7.79 -0.78
C LEU A 80 0.78 -8.08 -0.40
N ALA A 81 0.10 -7.07 0.15
CA ALA A 81 -1.30 -7.19 0.55
C ALA A 81 -2.19 -7.58 -0.63
N GLY A 82 -1.96 -7.01 -1.81
CA GLY A 82 -2.66 -7.37 -3.03
C GLY A 82 -2.44 -8.82 -3.46
N VAL A 83 -1.17 -9.30 -3.50
CA VAL A 83 -0.85 -10.69 -3.85
C VAL A 83 -1.57 -11.67 -2.93
N VAL A 84 -1.48 -11.45 -1.62
CA VAL A 84 -2.08 -12.35 -0.62
C VAL A 84 -3.61 -12.28 -0.64
N MET A 85 -4.19 -11.08 -0.84
CA MET A 85 -5.64 -10.91 -0.96
C MET A 85 -6.17 -11.68 -2.17
N GLN A 86 -5.57 -11.49 -3.35
CA GLN A 86 -5.98 -12.16 -4.58
C GLN A 86 -5.92 -13.68 -4.47
N ALA A 87 -4.88 -14.22 -3.81
CA ALA A 87 -4.77 -15.65 -3.56
C ALA A 87 -5.84 -16.14 -2.56
N SER A 88 -6.07 -15.37 -1.49
CA SER A 88 -6.99 -15.75 -0.40
C SER A 88 -8.45 -15.78 -0.83
N VAL A 89 -8.89 -14.81 -1.65
CA VAL A 89 -10.28 -14.73 -2.14
C VAL A 89 -10.47 -15.33 -3.53
N GLN A 90 -9.40 -15.87 -4.13
CA GLN A 90 -9.42 -16.49 -5.47
C GLN A 90 -9.98 -15.55 -6.55
N ASN A 91 -9.67 -14.27 -6.41
CA ASN A 91 -10.11 -13.24 -7.34
C ASN A 91 -8.92 -12.34 -7.69
N PRO A 92 -8.45 -12.32 -8.95
CA PRO A 92 -7.32 -11.48 -9.37
C PRO A 92 -7.62 -9.99 -9.32
N LEU A 93 -8.89 -9.60 -9.15
CA LEU A 93 -9.35 -8.22 -9.02
C LEU A 93 -9.53 -7.79 -7.55
N ALA A 94 -9.23 -8.67 -6.59
CA ALA A 94 -9.37 -8.33 -5.19
C ALA A 94 -8.28 -7.37 -4.74
N GLU A 95 -8.69 -6.34 -4.00
CA GLU A 95 -7.84 -5.35 -3.36
C GLU A 95 -8.07 -5.37 -1.85
N PRO A 96 -7.05 -5.13 -1.01
CA PRO A 96 -7.20 -5.12 0.45
C PRO A 96 -8.30 -4.20 0.98
N PHE A 97 -8.60 -3.12 0.25
CA PHE A 97 -9.64 -2.15 0.64
C PHE A 97 -11.07 -2.69 0.61
N ILE A 98 -11.30 -3.85 -0.01
CA ILE A 98 -12.58 -4.60 0.08
C ILE A 98 -12.95 -4.91 1.54
N LEU A 99 -11.96 -4.96 2.45
CA LEU A 99 -12.18 -5.16 3.88
C LEU A 99 -12.69 -3.90 4.62
N GLY A 100 -13.01 -2.82 3.93
CA GLY A 100 -13.46 -1.57 4.55
C GLY A 100 -12.36 -0.75 5.24
N ILE A 101 -11.09 -1.14 5.08
CA ILE A 101 -9.93 -0.54 5.75
C ILE A 101 -9.85 0.96 5.47
N ALA A 102 -9.91 1.34 4.19
CA ALA A 102 -9.78 2.74 3.77
C ALA A 102 -10.92 3.61 4.31
N SER A 103 -12.16 3.16 4.17
CA SER A 103 -13.33 3.91 4.63
C SER A 103 -13.40 4.01 6.15
N GLY A 104 -13.05 2.94 6.88
CA GLY A 104 -12.92 2.99 8.34
C GLY A 104 -11.82 3.92 8.82
N ALA A 105 -10.65 3.89 8.16
CA ALA A 105 -9.55 4.81 8.43
C ALA A 105 -9.97 6.26 8.22
N SER A 106 -10.75 6.55 7.16
CA SER A 106 -11.29 7.89 6.90
C SER A 106 -12.16 8.40 8.04
N VAL A 107 -13.04 7.56 8.59
CA VAL A 107 -13.84 7.95 9.77
C VAL A 107 -12.94 8.35 10.94
N GLY A 108 -11.98 7.49 11.29
CA GLY A 108 -11.08 7.74 12.42
C GLY A 108 -10.21 8.98 12.21
N ALA A 109 -9.63 9.14 11.02
CA ALA A 109 -8.79 10.29 10.69
C ALA A 109 -9.57 11.61 10.69
N THR A 110 -10.73 11.64 10.02
CA THR A 110 -11.57 12.83 9.94
C THR A 110 -12.05 13.27 11.32
N LEU A 111 -12.46 12.30 12.16
CA LEU A 111 -12.83 12.58 13.54
C LEU A 111 -11.66 13.20 14.32
N ALA A 112 -10.46 12.64 14.21
CA ALA A 112 -9.28 13.14 14.91
C ALA A 112 -8.84 14.53 14.41
N ILE A 113 -8.92 14.79 13.11
CA ILE A 113 -8.58 16.09 12.53
C ILE A 113 -9.55 17.18 13.02
N LEU A 114 -10.85 16.91 12.99
CA LEU A 114 -11.88 17.90 13.30
C LEU A 114 -12.09 18.13 14.81
N ILE A 115 -11.83 17.14 15.66
CA ILE A 115 -11.82 17.33 17.13
C ILE A 115 -10.53 18.01 17.59
N GLY A 116 -9.45 17.92 16.81
CA GLY A 116 -8.12 18.39 17.15
C GLY A 116 -7.20 17.27 17.62
N SER A 117 -6.17 17.02 16.83
CA SER A 117 -5.24 15.91 17.03
C SER A 117 -4.46 15.97 18.36
N ALA A 118 -4.30 17.16 18.93
CA ALA A 118 -3.61 17.36 20.22
C ALA A 118 -4.41 16.82 21.42
N ALA A 119 -5.71 16.66 21.28
CA ALA A 119 -6.59 16.15 22.35
C ALA A 119 -6.66 14.61 22.38
N ILE A 120 -6.12 13.93 21.35
CA ILE A 120 -6.30 12.49 21.18
C ILE A 120 -4.95 11.77 21.31
N PRO A 121 -4.83 10.77 22.21
CA PRO A 121 -3.65 9.91 22.28
C PRO A 121 -3.39 9.24 20.92
N PHE A 122 -2.13 9.21 20.46
CA PHE A 122 -1.68 8.68 19.16
C PHE A 122 -2.12 9.48 17.92
N GLY A 123 -2.84 10.62 18.06
CA GLY A 123 -3.17 11.54 16.99
C GLY A 123 -3.99 10.94 15.85
N VAL A 124 -3.92 11.57 14.67
CA VAL A 124 -4.63 11.14 13.46
C VAL A 124 -4.28 9.70 13.02
N PRO A 125 -2.99 9.27 13.00
CA PRO A 125 -2.65 7.91 12.61
C PRO A 125 -3.25 6.83 13.51
N GLY A 126 -3.26 7.06 14.82
CA GLY A 126 -3.86 6.12 15.78
C GLY A 126 -5.37 5.94 15.56
N CYS A 127 -6.10 7.05 15.40
CA CYS A 127 -7.54 7.02 15.13
C CYS A 127 -7.85 6.36 13.78
N ALA A 128 -7.07 6.67 12.74
CA ALA A 128 -7.20 6.04 11.44
C ALA A 128 -7.00 4.52 11.52
N PHE A 129 -5.97 4.08 12.24
CA PHE A 129 -5.72 2.66 12.44
C PHE A 129 -6.87 1.96 13.18
N VAL A 130 -7.36 2.55 14.28
CA VAL A 130 -8.50 2.00 15.03
C VAL A 130 -9.74 1.92 14.15
N GLY A 131 -10.06 2.99 13.40
CA GLY A 131 -11.17 3.00 12.45
C GLY A 131 -11.05 1.91 11.38
N ALA A 132 -9.85 1.71 10.82
CA ALA A 132 -9.57 0.66 9.85
C ALA A 132 -9.84 -0.74 10.44
N ILE A 133 -9.35 -1.02 11.65
CA ILE A 133 -9.54 -2.31 12.33
C ILE A 133 -11.02 -2.54 12.66
N LEU A 134 -11.72 -1.55 13.20
CA LEU A 134 -13.15 -1.67 13.54
C LEU A 134 -14.00 -1.95 12.29
N ALA A 135 -13.77 -1.22 11.19
CA ALA A 135 -14.47 -1.47 9.93
C ALA A 135 -14.17 -2.87 9.39
N THR A 136 -12.91 -3.30 9.42
CA THR A 136 -12.54 -4.65 8.99
C THR A 136 -13.20 -5.73 9.84
N LEU A 137 -13.21 -5.59 11.16
CA LEU A 137 -13.89 -6.53 12.05
C LEU A 137 -15.39 -6.60 11.74
N ALA A 138 -16.04 -5.45 11.50
CA ALA A 138 -17.44 -5.41 11.11
C ALA A 138 -17.68 -6.15 9.79
N VAL A 139 -16.83 -5.94 8.77
CA VAL A 139 -16.90 -6.66 7.50
C VAL A 139 -16.76 -8.17 7.70
N LEU A 140 -15.79 -8.60 8.50
CA LEU A 140 -15.51 -10.01 8.73
C LEU A 140 -16.64 -10.69 9.51
N ILE A 141 -17.24 -10.00 10.48
CA ILE A 141 -18.41 -10.47 11.23
C ILE A 141 -19.61 -10.64 10.30
N LEU A 142 -19.93 -9.61 9.47
CA LEU A 142 -21.03 -9.65 8.52
C LEU A 142 -20.84 -10.70 7.43
N ALA A 143 -19.61 -10.91 6.97
CA ALA A 143 -19.27 -11.95 6.00
C ALA A 143 -19.41 -13.38 6.56
N GLY A 144 -19.64 -13.53 7.88
CA GLY A 144 -19.87 -14.82 8.52
C GLY A 144 -18.59 -15.62 8.76
N MET A 145 -17.55 -14.98 9.26
CA MET A 145 -16.21 -15.58 9.49
C MET A 145 -16.17 -16.84 10.35
N HIS A 146 -17.24 -17.14 11.08
CA HIS A 146 -17.37 -18.39 11.86
C HIS A 146 -17.72 -19.61 11.00
N ARG A 147 -18.12 -19.39 9.75
CA ARG A 147 -18.47 -20.43 8.75
C ARG A 147 -17.62 -20.23 7.48
N ARG A 148 -17.88 -21.00 6.42
CA ARG A 148 -17.20 -20.81 5.13
C ARG A 148 -17.44 -19.39 4.60
N VAL A 149 -16.37 -18.61 4.48
CA VAL A 149 -16.45 -17.23 3.97
C VAL A 149 -16.59 -17.27 2.46
N SER A 150 -17.77 -16.93 1.96
CA SER A 150 -17.99 -16.71 0.52
C SER A 150 -17.37 -15.40 0.09
N THR A 151 -16.59 -15.40 -1.00
CA THR A 151 -16.02 -14.18 -1.61
C THR A 151 -17.09 -13.14 -1.91
N VAL A 152 -18.27 -13.56 -2.37
CA VAL A 152 -19.41 -12.67 -2.64
C VAL A 152 -19.88 -11.98 -1.36
N LYS A 153 -20.04 -12.72 -0.26
CA LYS A 153 -20.47 -12.14 1.02
C LYS A 153 -19.42 -11.16 1.56
N LEU A 154 -18.13 -11.45 1.38
CA LEU A 154 -17.05 -10.55 1.79
C LEU A 154 -17.11 -9.21 1.02
N VAL A 155 -17.30 -9.27 -0.30
CA VAL A 155 -17.41 -8.08 -1.15
C VAL A 155 -18.65 -7.26 -0.79
N LEU A 156 -19.81 -7.91 -0.62
CA LEU A 156 -21.04 -7.21 -0.27
C LEU A 156 -20.97 -6.59 1.14
N ALA A 157 -20.42 -7.30 2.12
CA ALA A 157 -20.22 -6.79 3.47
C ALA A 157 -19.24 -5.59 3.45
N GLY A 158 -18.16 -5.70 2.69
CA GLY A 158 -17.21 -4.61 2.51
C GLY A 158 -17.85 -3.37 1.88
N ALA A 159 -18.63 -3.55 0.84
CA ALA A 159 -19.36 -2.45 0.20
C ALA A 159 -20.35 -1.77 1.17
N ALA A 160 -21.12 -2.56 1.93
CA ALA A 160 -22.07 -2.03 2.91
C ALA A 160 -21.40 -1.24 4.03
N ILE A 161 -20.34 -1.79 4.63
CA ILE A 161 -19.58 -1.10 5.67
C ILE A 161 -18.88 0.14 5.11
N SER A 162 -18.33 0.07 3.90
CA SER A 162 -17.71 1.23 3.25
C SER A 162 -18.73 2.35 3.03
N ALA A 163 -19.94 2.03 2.55
CA ALA A 163 -21.01 3.01 2.39
C ALA A 163 -21.42 3.65 3.72
N LEU A 164 -21.53 2.84 4.79
CA LEU A 164 -21.81 3.35 6.14
C LEU A 164 -20.68 4.27 6.63
N CYS A 165 -19.42 3.87 6.51
CA CYS A 165 -18.27 4.69 6.91
C CYS A 165 -18.22 6.01 6.12
N ILE A 166 -18.48 5.99 4.82
CA ILE A 166 -18.54 7.20 3.98
C ILE A 166 -19.66 8.12 4.49
N ALA A 167 -20.85 7.59 4.78
CA ALA A 167 -21.95 8.37 5.33
C ALA A 167 -21.59 9.02 6.67
N VAL A 168 -20.94 8.26 7.57
CA VAL A 168 -20.45 8.77 8.87
C VAL A 168 -19.38 9.86 8.66
N THR A 169 -18.39 9.63 7.77
CA THR A 169 -17.37 10.63 7.44
C THR A 169 -18.01 11.93 6.93
N ASN A 170 -18.95 11.83 5.98
CA ASN A 170 -19.65 12.97 5.43
C ASN A 170 -20.48 13.69 6.49
N PHE A 171 -21.11 12.97 7.40
CA PHE A 171 -21.85 13.56 8.53
C PHE A 171 -20.93 14.34 9.47
N ILE A 172 -19.74 13.78 9.80
CA ILE A 172 -18.74 14.46 10.64
C ILE A 172 -18.27 15.75 9.95
N VAL A 173 -17.95 15.67 8.65
CA VAL A 173 -17.53 16.85 7.86
C VAL A 173 -18.63 17.89 7.78
N TYR A 174 -19.89 17.48 7.57
CA TYR A 174 -21.03 18.39 7.53
C TYR A 174 -21.25 19.15 8.87
N MET A 175 -21.01 18.47 9.99
CA MET A 175 -21.12 19.09 11.33
C MET A 175 -19.93 19.98 11.69
N ALA A 176 -18.84 19.93 10.92
CA ALA A 176 -17.66 20.73 11.18
C ALA A 176 -17.90 22.20 10.82
N ALA A 177 -17.51 23.10 11.73
CA ALA A 177 -17.54 24.55 11.49
C ALA A 177 -16.19 25.10 10.97
N ASP A 178 -15.16 24.24 10.90
CA ASP A 178 -13.79 24.60 10.55
C ASP A 178 -13.47 24.21 9.11
N ALA A 179 -13.29 25.21 8.25
CA ALA A 179 -12.97 25.01 6.83
C ALA A 179 -11.54 24.44 6.62
N GLU A 180 -10.59 24.81 7.47
CA GLU A 180 -9.20 24.30 7.40
C GLU A 180 -9.13 22.82 7.78
N GLY A 181 -9.86 22.42 8.82
CA GLY A 181 -9.99 21.03 9.21
C GLY A 181 -10.68 20.17 8.15
N MET A 182 -11.72 20.69 7.48
CA MET A 182 -12.36 20.00 6.35
C MET A 182 -11.40 19.79 5.18
N GLN A 183 -10.60 20.80 4.85
CA GLN A 183 -9.58 20.70 3.81
C GLN A 183 -8.51 19.68 4.19
N SER A 184 -8.02 19.72 5.41
CA SER A 184 -7.02 18.75 5.93
C SER A 184 -7.54 17.32 5.88
N ALA A 185 -8.80 17.08 6.26
CA ALA A 185 -9.43 15.77 6.17
C ALA A 185 -9.54 15.29 4.72
N ALA A 186 -9.90 16.17 3.78
CA ALA A 186 -9.95 15.86 2.37
C ALA A 186 -8.55 15.48 1.82
N PHE A 187 -7.52 16.26 2.13
CA PHE A 187 -6.15 15.95 1.73
C PHE A 187 -5.65 14.63 2.32
N TRP A 188 -5.97 14.36 3.59
CA TRP A 188 -5.59 13.11 4.22
C TRP A 188 -6.17 11.88 3.49
N THR A 189 -7.44 11.95 3.06
CA THR A 189 -8.09 10.86 2.32
C THR A 189 -7.51 10.62 0.93
N MET A 190 -6.81 11.60 0.36
CA MET A 190 -6.15 11.47 -0.95
C MET A 190 -4.77 10.80 -0.84
N GLY A 191 -4.25 10.61 0.38
CA GLY A 191 -2.95 10.00 0.64
C GLY A 191 -1.77 10.92 0.36
N SER A 192 -0.80 10.93 1.27
CA SER A 192 0.41 11.76 1.17
C SER A 192 1.59 11.07 1.83
N LEU A 193 2.79 11.29 1.27
CA LEU A 193 4.07 10.90 1.87
C LEU A 193 4.88 12.12 2.34
N ALA A 194 4.31 13.33 2.25
CA ALA A 194 5.02 14.58 2.54
C ALA A 194 5.47 14.68 4.01
N ASP A 195 4.67 14.13 4.93
CA ASP A 195 4.94 14.16 6.37
C ASP A 195 5.86 13.03 6.86
N ALA A 196 6.52 12.32 5.95
CA ALA A 196 7.42 11.22 6.30
C ALA A 196 8.61 11.72 7.12
N LYS A 197 8.80 11.13 8.30
CA LYS A 197 9.90 11.42 9.23
C LYS A 197 10.52 10.11 9.70
N TRP A 198 11.78 10.15 10.15
CA TRP A 198 12.48 8.95 10.62
C TRP A 198 11.71 8.15 11.69
N HIS A 199 11.07 8.83 12.64
CA HIS A 199 10.30 8.14 13.69
C HIS A 199 9.01 7.48 13.16
N SER A 200 8.39 8.02 12.12
CA SER A 200 7.17 7.45 11.52
C SER A 200 7.43 6.22 10.65
N LEU A 201 8.70 5.97 10.26
CA LEU A 201 9.09 4.81 9.45
C LEU A 201 9.14 3.51 10.24
N PHE A 202 9.44 3.57 11.54
CA PHE A 202 9.75 2.36 12.31
C PHE A 202 8.63 1.31 12.23
N LEU A 203 7.39 1.71 12.50
CA LEU A 203 6.25 0.78 12.53
C LEU A 203 5.90 0.22 11.13
N PRO A 204 5.75 1.02 10.07
CA PRO A 204 5.55 0.51 8.72
C PRO A 204 6.66 -0.44 8.25
N VAL A 205 7.93 -0.09 8.44
CA VAL A 205 9.06 -0.94 8.03
C VAL A 205 9.04 -2.26 8.79
N LEU A 206 8.83 -2.23 10.11
CA LEU A 206 8.76 -3.43 10.94
C LEU A 206 7.64 -4.37 10.47
N ILE A 207 6.42 -3.85 10.30
CA ILE A 207 5.25 -4.66 9.93
C ILE A 207 5.37 -5.20 8.50
N VAL A 208 5.79 -4.35 7.55
CA VAL A 208 5.97 -4.80 6.15
C VAL A 208 7.05 -5.87 6.07
N THR A 209 8.18 -5.68 6.74
CA THR A 209 9.29 -6.65 6.72
C THR A 209 8.88 -7.97 7.39
N ALA A 210 8.27 -7.90 8.57
CA ALA A 210 7.83 -9.09 9.30
C ALA A 210 6.81 -9.90 8.48
N LEU A 211 5.83 -9.22 7.88
CA LEU A 211 4.82 -9.90 7.07
C LEU A 211 5.36 -10.36 5.71
N ALA A 212 6.29 -9.65 5.10
CA ALA A 212 6.98 -10.13 3.90
C ALA A 212 7.74 -11.43 4.18
N VAL A 213 8.50 -11.49 5.27
CA VAL A 213 9.21 -12.72 5.70
C VAL A 213 8.21 -13.84 6.00
N TYR A 214 7.12 -13.55 6.72
CA TYR A 214 6.08 -14.52 6.99
C TYR A 214 5.47 -15.07 5.70
N PHE A 215 5.03 -14.22 4.76
CA PHE A 215 4.40 -14.68 3.53
C PHE A 215 5.39 -15.34 2.55
N LEU A 216 6.67 -14.99 2.58
CA LEU A 216 7.71 -15.73 1.88
C LEU A 216 7.86 -17.17 2.41
N SER A 217 7.52 -17.44 3.66
CA SER A 217 7.44 -18.82 4.19
C SER A 217 6.16 -19.55 3.78
N GLN A 218 5.12 -18.82 3.34
CA GLN A 218 3.79 -19.36 3.02
C GLN A 218 3.53 -19.53 1.50
N LEU A 219 4.56 -19.45 0.65
CA LEU A 219 4.43 -19.46 -0.81
C LEU A 219 3.63 -20.66 -1.35
N ARG A 220 3.90 -21.85 -0.81
CA ARG A 220 3.18 -23.08 -1.18
C ARG A 220 1.72 -23.03 -0.77
N THR A 221 1.43 -22.51 0.42
CA THR A 221 0.05 -22.33 0.91
C THR A 221 -0.73 -21.37 0.02
N LEU A 222 -0.10 -20.26 -0.41
CA LEU A 222 -0.71 -19.30 -1.34
C LEU A 222 -1.00 -19.93 -2.71
N ASP A 223 -0.06 -20.75 -3.24
CA ASP A 223 -0.28 -21.47 -4.50
C ASP A 223 -1.44 -22.47 -4.37
N VAL A 224 -1.55 -23.18 -3.26
CA VAL A 224 -2.65 -24.14 -3.01
C VAL A 224 -3.99 -23.43 -2.82
N LEU A 225 -4.04 -22.27 -2.14
CA LEU A 225 -5.28 -21.51 -1.99
C LEU A 225 -5.87 -21.06 -3.33
N LEU A 226 -5.05 -20.84 -4.36
CA LEU A 226 -5.52 -20.53 -5.71
C LEU A 226 -6.25 -21.69 -6.39
N LEU A 227 -5.94 -22.94 -6.00
CA LEU A 227 -6.55 -24.14 -6.60
C LEU A 227 -7.98 -24.43 -6.10
N GLY A 228 -8.39 -23.73 -5.06
CA GLY A 228 -9.72 -23.90 -4.48
C GLY A 228 -9.73 -24.57 -3.12
N GLU A 229 -10.84 -24.41 -2.40
CA GLU A 229 -10.99 -24.91 -1.03
C GLU A 229 -10.98 -26.43 -0.97
N GLU A 230 -11.63 -27.11 -1.93
CA GLU A 230 -11.71 -28.56 -1.98
C GLU A 230 -10.32 -29.20 -2.16
N LEU A 231 -9.54 -28.66 -3.10
CA LEU A 231 -8.16 -29.14 -3.32
C LEU A 231 -7.23 -28.79 -2.15
N ALA A 232 -7.42 -27.64 -1.52
CA ALA A 232 -6.63 -27.26 -0.34
C ALA A 232 -6.85 -28.24 0.82
N VAL A 233 -8.10 -28.62 1.08
CA VAL A 233 -8.45 -29.61 2.13
C VAL A 233 -7.87 -30.98 1.82
N THR A 234 -7.93 -31.45 0.57
CA THR A 234 -7.32 -32.75 0.19
C THR A 234 -5.81 -32.76 0.34
N LEU A 235 -5.17 -31.59 0.22
CA LEU A 235 -3.72 -31.40 0.46
C LEU A 235 -3.39 -31.12 1.93
N GLY A 236 -4.36 -31.26 2.85
CA GLY A 236 -4.18 -31.12 4.29
C GLY A 236 -4.09 -29.66 4.77
N ILE A 237 -4.55 -28.68 3.98
CA ILE A 237 -4.55 -27.27 4.35
C ILE A 237 -5.98 -26.84 4.73
N ASP A 238 -6.15 -26.37 5.97
CA ASP A 238 -7.39 -25.69 6.35
C ASP A 238 -7.45 -24.30 5.71
N ALA A 239 -8.06 -24.25 4.51
CA ALA A 239 -8.17 -23.02 3.72
C ALA A 239 -8.95 -21.93 4.47
N SER A 240 -9.98 -22.30 5.24
CA SER A 240 -10.80 -21.37 6.00
C SER A 240 -10.00 -20.72 7.14
N ALA A 241 -9.23 -21.49 7.91
CA ALA A 241 -8.38 -20.98 8.97
C ALA A 241 -7.25 -20.08 8.41
N LYS A 242 -6.60 -20.53 7.32
CA LYS A 242 -5.56 -19.72 6.64
C LYS A 242 -6.12 -18.42 6.11
N ARG A 243 -7.29 -18.43 5.48
CA ARG A 243 -7.95 -17.22 4.97
C ARG A 243 -8.26 -16.23 6.10
N ARG A 244 -8.82 -16.68 7.22
CA ARG A 244 -9.08 -15.82 8.39
C ARG A 244 -7.80 -15.17 8.91
N LEU A 245 -6.75 -15.97 9.09
CA LEU A 245 -5.44 -15.46 9.54
C LEU A 245 -4.89 -14.41 8.56
N TYR A 246 -4.92 -14.72 7.25
CA TYR A 246 -4.39 -13.80 6.24
C TYR A 246 -5.19 -12.51 6.18
N MET A 247 -6.53 -12.56 6.27
CA MET A 247 -7.35 -11.34 6.34
C MET A 247 -6.99 -10.46 7.54
N GLY A 248 -6.77 -11.06 8.72
CA GLY A 248 -6.32 -10.33 9.92
C GLY A 248 -4.95 -9.71 9.73
N LEU A 249 -3.98 -10.44 9.16
CA LEU A 249 -2.64 -9.93 8.87
C LEU A 249 -2.66 -8.81 7.81
N LEU A 250 -3.52 -8.95 6.78
CA LEU A 250 -3.70 -7.91 5.77
C LEU A 250 -4.36 -6.66 6.36
N ALA A 251 -5.31 -6.81 7.27
CA ALA A 251 -5.91 -5.68 7.97
C ALA A 251 -4.88 -4.91 8.80
N LEU A 252 -4.01 -5.64 9.53
CA LEU A 252 -2.90 -5.04 10.26
C LEU A 252 -1.94 -4.30 9.33
N LEU A 253 -1.47 -4.97 8.26
CA LEU A 253 -0.53 -4.42 7.28
C LEU A 253 -1.08 -3.16 6.63
N THR A 254 -2.26 -3.28 6.02
CA THR A 254 -2.88 -2.17 5.28
C THR A 254 -3.34 -1.07 6.23
N GLY A 255 -3.84 -1.42 7.42
CA GLY A 255 -4.23 -0.45 8.44
C GLY A 255 -3.06 0.43 8.90
N VAL A 256 -1.88 -0.16 9.15
CA VAL A 256 -0.66 0.60 9.50
C VAL A 256 -0.22 1.50 8.35
N LEU A 257 -0.24 1.00 7.11
CA LEU A 257 0.15 1.79 5.94
C LEU A 257 -0.81 2.96 5.71
N VAL A 258 -2.12 2.72 5.76
CA VAL A 258 -3.14 3.78 5.60
C VAL A 258 -3.07 4.79 6.73
N ALA A 259 -2.86 4.35 7.96
CA ALA A 259 -2.68 5.24 9.11
C ALA A 259 -1.49 6.19 8.95
N THR A 260 -0.43 5.73 8.26
CA THR A 260 0.82 6.51 8.08
C THR A 260 0.79 7.37 6.82
N CYS A 261 0.21 6.87 5.72
CA CYS A 261 0.32 7.48 4.39
C CYS A 261 -1.02 8.01 3.85
N GLY A 262 -2.13 7.84 4.59
CA GLY A 262 -3.46 8.01 4.03
C GLY A 262 -3.81 6.91 3.02
N ILE A 263 -4.85 7.14 2.23
CA ILE A 263 -5.37 6.13 1.30
C ILE A 263 -4.59 6.16 -0.02
N ILE A 264 -3.93 5.05 -0.37
CA ILE A 264 -3.19 4.88 -1.62
C ILE A 264 -3.77 3.67 -2.36
N GLY A 265 -4.65 3.91 -3.32
CA GLY A 265 -5.32 2.87 -4.10
C GLY A 265 -4.49 2.35 -5.27
N PHE A 266 -5.01 1.30 -5.92
CA PHE A 266 -4.50 0.68 -7.14
C PHE A 266 -3.17 -0.08 -7.03
N VAL A 267 -2.30 0.18 -6.07
CA VAL A 267 -1.01 -0.50 -5.93
C VAL A 267 -1.23 -2.01 -5.73
N GLY A 268 -2.08 -2.37 -4.76
CA GLY A 268 -2.41 -3.76 -4.46
C GLY A 268 -3.21 -4.49 -5.54
N LEU A 269 -3.83 -3.77 -6.44
CA LEU A 269 -4.57 -4.33 -7.58
C LEU A 269 -3.68 -4.51 -8.80
N VAL A 270 -3.00 -3.43 -9.19
CA VAL A 270 -2.30 -3.32 -10.48
C VAL A 270 -0.94 -4.02 -10.44
N VAL A 271 -0.17 -3.81 -9.37
CA VAL A 271 1.19 -4.37 -9.29
C VAL A 271 1.21 -5.90 -9.34
N PRO A 272 0.42 -6.65 -8.55
CA PRO A 272 0.40 -8.11 -8.64
C PRO A 272 -0.01 -8.59 -10.03
N HIS A 273 -0.98 -7.94 -10.65
CA HIS A 273 -1.45 -8.30 -11.99
C HIS A 273 -0.37 -8.07 -13.05
N LEU A 274 0.27 -6.89 -13.02
CA LEU A 274 1.39 -6.56 -13.90
C LEU A 274 2.53 -7.56 -13.78
N VAL A 275 2.96 -7.85 -12.55
CA VAL A 275 4.06 -8.79 -12.28
C VAL A 275 3.70 -10.20 -12.73
N ARG A 276 2.46 -10.65 -12.51
CA ARG A 276 1.99 -11.97 -12.95
C ARG A 276 2.12 -12.18 -14.46
N SER A 277 1.96 -11.13 -15.26
CA SER A 277 2.12 -11.22 -16.73
C SER A 277 3.56 -11.56 -17.16
N PHE A 278 4.55 -11.30 -16.29
CA PHE A 278 5.97 -11.59 -16.58
C PHE A 278 6.47 -12.83 -15.84
N THR A 279 6.06 -13.03 -14.57
CA THR A 279 6.58 -14.11 -13.70
C THR A 279 5.74 -15.38 -13.73
N GLY A 280 4.51 -15.29 -14.25
CA GLY A 280 3.51 -16.35 -14.13
C GLY A 280 2.78 -16.33 -12.77
N ALA A 281 1.97 -17.37 -12.51
CA ALA A 281 1.07 -17.43 -11.37
C ALA A 281 1.73 -17.95 -10.07
N SER A 282 2.89 -18.60 -10.14
CA SER A 282 3.55 -19.16 -8.96
C SER A 282 4.06 -18.08 -8.01
N HIS A 283 3.63 -18.13 -6.77
CA HIS A 283 3.99 -17.16 -5.73
C HIS A 283 5.49 -17.12 -5.42
N ARG A 284 6.23 -18.19 -5.70
CA ARG A 284 7.69 -18.22 -5.54
C ARG A 284 8.41 -17.16 -6.36
N ARG A 285 7.88 -16.80 -7.54
CA ARG A 285 8.42 -15.75 -8.41
C ARG A 285 7.61 -14.45 -8.27
N LEU A 286 6.31 -14.58 -8.13
CA LEU A 286 5.38 -13.45 -8.08
C LEU A 286 5.62 -12.57 -6.85
N LEU A 287 5.69 -13.15 -5.65
CA LEU A 287 5.73 -12.39 -4.41
C LEU A 287 7.00 -11.53 -4.26
N PRO A 288 8.24 -12.08 -4.44
CA PRO A 288 9.44 -11.25 -4.38
C PRO A 288 9.48 -10.15 -5.44
N ALA A 289 9.03 -10.45 -6.66
CA ALA A 289 8.98 -9.47 -7.72
C ALA A 289 7.92 -8.38 -7.45
N ALA A 290 6.76 -8.75 -6.89
CA ALA A 290 5.70 -7.80 -6.55
C ALA A 290 6.14 -6.82 -5.44
N LEU A 291 6.87 -7.28 -4.44
CA LEU A 291 7.46 -6.42 -3.41
C LEU A 291 8.36 -5.34 -4.03
N LEU A 292 9.27 -5.73 -4.91
CA LEU A 292 10.23 -4.83 -5.54
C LEU A 292 9.55 -3.88 -6.54
N VAL A 293 8.67 -4.39 -7.39
CA VAL A 293 7.93 -3.58 -8.37
C VAL A 293 6.97 -2.61 -7.67
N GLY A 294 6.32 -3.04 -6.58
CA GLY A 294 5.48 -2.17 -5.77
C GLY A 294 6.25 -1.01 -5.16
N ALA A 295 7.44 -1.29 -4.61
CA ALA A 295 8.35 -0.27 -4.10
C ALA A 295 8.76 0.71 -5.21
N ILE A 296 9.21 0.23 -6.36
CA ILE A 296 9.59 1.06 -7.53
C ILE A 296 8.41 1.92 -7.98
N PHE A 297 7.23 1.31 -8.13
CA PHE A 297 6.03 2.00 -8.59
C PHE A 297 5.68 3.18 -7.69
N LEU A 298 5.69 2.98 -6.36
CA LEU A 298 5.30 4.04 -5.45
C LEU A 298 6.37 5.12 -5.29
N VAL A 299 7.67 4.78 -5.41
CA VAL A 299 8.75 5.77 -5.48
C VAL A 299 8.62 6.65 -6.72
N ILE A 300 8.29 6.06 -7.88
CA ILE A 300 8.05 6.83 -9.12
C ILE A 300 6.78 7.70 -8.96
N ALA A 301 5.71 7.16 -8.40
CA ALA A 301 4.48 7.91 -8.19
C ALA A 301 4.70 9.10 -7.24
N ASP A 302 5.47 8.92 -6.15
CA ASP A 302 5.87 10.00 -5.24
C ASP A 302 6.73 11.05 -5.93
N LEU A 303 7.71 10.62 -6.73
CA LEU A 303 8.53 11.54 -7.51
C LEU A 303 7.67 12.40 -8.45
N LEU A 304 6.74 11.80 -9.16
CA LEU A 304 5.81 12.53 -10.01
C LEU A 304 4.93 13.49 -9.19
N ALA A 305 4.40 13.03 -8.05
CA ALA A 305 3.55 13.84 -7.19
C ALA A 305 4.21 15.16 -6.75
N ARG A 306 5.52 15.15 -6.49
CA ARG A 306 6.28 16.32 -6.02
C ARG A 306 7.01 17.11 -7.10
N THR A 307 6.95 16.66 -8.37
CA THR A 307 7.64 17.33 -9.47
C THR A 307 6.72 17.82 -10.59
N LEU A 308 5.47 17.34 -10.66
CA LEU A 308 4.54 17.70 -11.72
C LEU A 308 4.03 19.13 -11.63
N LEU A 309 3.82 19.65 -10.41
CA LEU A 309 3.32 21.01 -10.20
C LEU A 309 4.39 21.87 -9.50
N PRO A 310 4.63 23.10 -10.00
CA PRO A 310 5.53 24.06 -9.34
C PRO A 310 5.00 24.57 -8.00
N ALA A 311 3.67 24.53 -7.79
CA ALA A 311 2.99 25.19 -6.68
C ALA A 311 2.80 24.29 -5.43
N GLY A 312 3.33 23.05 -5.42
CA GLY A 312 3.23 22.17 -4.25
C GLY A 312 3.08 20.69 -4.62
N ASP A 313 3.08 19.86 -3.58
CA ASP A 313 2.97 18.41 -3.72
C ASP A 313 1.52 18.00 -4.03
N LEU A 314 1.35 17.19 -5.08
CA LEU A 314 0.09 16.50 -5.32
C LEU A 314 -0.09 15.34 -4.33
N PRO A 315 -1.32 15.09 -3.84
CA PRO A 315 -1.62 13.84 -3.15
C PRO A 315 -1.26 12.62 -4.01
N ILE A 316 -0.51 11.68 -3.43
CA ILE A 316 0.02 10.52 -4.18
C ILE A 316 -1.09 9.60 -4.70
N GLY A 317 -2.23 9.54 -4.00
CA GLY A 317 -3.39 8.77 -4.42
C GLY A 317 -3.96 9.23 -5.77
N ILE A 318 -3.83 10.53 -6.11
CA ILE A 318 -4.21 11.04 -7.43
C ILE A 318 -3.32 10.40 -8.50
N ILE A 319 -2.01 10.39 -8.31
CA ILE A 319 -1.05 9.82 -9.26
C ILE A 319 -1.27 8.32 -9.43
N THR A 320 -1.41 7.60 -8.31
CA THR A 320 -1.64 6.15 -8.38
C THR A 320 -2.96 5.80 -9.05
N ALA A 321 -4.02 6.61 -8.86
CA ALA A 321 -5.29 6.42 -9.54
C ALA A 321 -5.22 6.77 -11.03
N LEU A 322 -4.57 7.86 -11.40
CA LEU A 322 -4.39 8.26 -12.82
C LEU A 322 -3.58 7.23 -13.63
N ILE A 323 -2.63 6.57 -13.02
CA ILE A 323 -1.85 5.49 -13.65
C ILE A 323 -2.60 4.16 -13.56
N GLY A 324 -3.13 3.85 -12.38
CA GLY A 324 -3.70 2.55 -12.07
C GLY A 324 -5.04 2.28 -12.76
N ALA A 325 -5.95 3.26 -12.80
CA ALA A 325 -7.26 3.06 -13.40
C ALA A 325 -7.21 2.80 -14.91
N PRO A 326 -6.44 3.54 -15.75
CA PRO A 326 -6.30 3.21 -17.17
C PRO A 326 -5.63 1.86 -17.41
N LEU A 327 -4.61 1.51 -16.61
CA LEU A 327 -3.97 0.20 -16.71
C LEU A 327 -4.98 -0.92 -16.38
N PHE A 328 -5.77 -0.74 -15.34
CA PHE A 328 -6.81 -1.70 -14.97
C PHE A 328 -7.89 -1.82 -16.04
N MET A 329 -8.36 -0.70 -16.61
CA MET A 329 -9.31 -0.72 -17.72
C MET A 329 -8.74 -1.49 -18.91
N LYS A 330 -7.49 -1.22 -19.31
CA LYS A 330 -6.83 -1.96 -20.38
C LYS A 330 -6.75 -3.47 -20.10
N LEU A 331 -6.52 -3.87 -18.87
CA LEU A 331 -6.47 -5.28 -18.46
C LEU A 331 -7.84 -5.94 -18.56
N LEU A 332 -8.92 -5.23 -18.21
CA LEU A 332 -10.29 -5.72 -18.35
C LEU A 332 -10.70 -5.91 -19.83
N PHE A 333 -10.38 -4.95 -20.69
CA PHE A 333 -10.74 -5.00 -22.09
C PHE A 333 -9.79 -5.85 -22.93
N GLY A 334 -8.50 -5.93 -22.57
CA GLY A 334 -7.48 -6.67 -23.34
C GLY A 334 -7.59 -8.19 -23.24
N ASN A 335 -8.23 -8.73 -22.19
CA ASN A 335 -8.47 -10.16 -21.99
C ASN A 335 -9.93 -10.55 -22.31
N GLY A 336 -10.53 -9.93 -23.30
CA GLY A 336 -11.89 -10.23 -23.71
C GLY A 336 -12.07 -11.71 -24.09
N GLY A 337 -12.37 -12.55 -23.11
CA GLY A 337 -12.75 -13.94 -23.31
C GLY A 337 -12.49 -14.92 -22.19
N ASN A 338 -11.61 -14.67 -21.23
CA ASN A 338 -11.22 -15.69 -20.24
C ASN A 338 -11.52 -15.38 -18.77
N PHE A 339 -12.40 -14.45 -18.47
CA PHE A 339 -12.86 -14.18 -17.08
C PHE A 339 -14.14 -14.96 -16.68
N GLY A 340 -14.52 -15.95 -17.43
CA GLY A 340 -15.70 -16.74 -17.16
C GLY A 340 -15.53 -18.20 -17.58
N GLY A 341 -15.27 -19.08 -16.62
CA GLY A 341 -15.68 -20.47 -16.65
C GLY A 341 -15.08 -21.33 -17.74
N SER A 342 -14.02 -22.05 -17.42
CA SER A 342 -13.92 -23.43 -17.91
C SER A 342 -14.85 -24.29 -17.03
N ARG A 343 -15.80 -24.91 -17.67
CA ARG A 343 -16.69 -25.95 -17.14
C ARG A 343 -15.90 -27.08 -16.51
#